data_b0f3addf43650692a97f7d876f397ef4
#
_entry.id   b0f3addf43650692a97f7d876f397ef4
#
_cell.length_a   1.000
_cell.length_b   1.000
_cell.length_c   1.000
_cell.angle_alpha   90.00
_cell.angle_beta   90.00
_cell.angle_gamma   90.00
#
_symmetry.space_group_name_H-M   'P 1'
#
loop_
_entity.id
_entity.type
_entity.pdbx_description
1 polymer ?
#
loop_
_entity_poly.entity_id
_entity_poly.type
_entity_poly.pdbx_seq_one_letter_code
_entity_poly.pdbx_strand_id
1 'polypeptide(L)'
;MGFFDFFKNFGSSSTPETTVVNQSVLDSVPNNCVMIIEDVFSIPGKGVVVTGTVLRNSINLNDTLMVMESNKTVRVVGIEVFRKQLEFAEVGMNVGLLLDGVTRDELMVSYKLLKM
;
A
#
# COMPACT_ATOMS: atom_id res chain seq x y z
N MET A 1 -2.45 11.30 -15.73
CA MET A 1 -1.46 11.34 -14.67
C MET A 1 -1.97 10.67 -13.43
N GLY A 2 -1.14 9.85 -12.87
CA GLY A 2 -1.52 9.11 -11.71
C GLY A 2 -1.34 9.92 -10.44
N PHE A 3 -1.81 9.37 -9.33
CA PHE A 3 -1.66 10.01 -8.03
C PHE A 3 -0.19 10.01 -7.57
N PHE A 4 0.65 9.21 -8.19
CA PHE A 4 2.06 9.09 -7.82
C PHE A 4 2.92 10.25 -8.31
N ASP A 5 2.36 11.18 -9.07
CA ASP A 5 3.11 12.38 -9.43
C ASP A 5 3.63 13.09 -8.19
N PHE A 6 2.83 13.07 -7.14
CA PHE A 6 3.22 13.65 -5.88
C PHE A 6 4.36 12.84 -5.26
N PHE A 7 4.30 11.53 -5.40
CA PHE A 7 5.24 10.62 -4.75
C PHE A 7 6.64 10.72 -5.31
N LYS A 8 6.77 10.99 -6.59
CA LYS A 8 8.09 11.05 -7.21
C LYS A 8 8.96 12.16 -6.62
N ASN A 9 8.33 13.15 -5.99
CA ASN A 9 9.06 14.28 -5.42
C ASN A 9 9.81 13.90 -4.16
N PHE A 10 9.66 12.69 -3.67
CA PHE A 10 10.41 12.25 -2.51
C PHE A 10 11.83 11.87 -2.86
N GLY A 11 12.22 12.10 -4.08
CA GLY A 11 13.61 11.96 -4.44
C GLY A 11 14.13 10.55 -4.43
N SER A 12 13.26 9.60 -4.41
CA SER A 12 13.71 8.23 -4.48
C SER A 12 14.33 7.99 -5.85
N SER A 13 15.55 7.58 -5.85
CA SER A 13 16.22 7.24 -7.09
C SER A 13 16.04 5.79 -7.44
N SER A 14 15.34 5.07 -6.62
CA SER A 14 15.22 3.65 -6.84
C SER A 14 14.43 3.34 -8.09
N THR A 15 14.83 2.29 -8.75
CA THR A 15 14.11 1.77 -9.87
C THR A 15 12.91 0.97 -9.36
N PRO A 16 11.92 0.72 -10.23
CA PRO A 16 10.76 -0.07 -9.81
C PRO A 16 11.13 -1.54 -9.77
N GLU A 17 11.80 -1.93 -8.73
CA GLU A 17 12.26 -3.30 -8.59
C GLU A 17 11.44 -4.06 -7.58
N THR A 18 11.38 -5.36 -7.78
CA THR A 18 10.80 -6.24 -6.79
C THR A 18 11.76 -6.33 -5.61
N THR A 19 11.24 -6.05 -4.42
CA THR A 19 12.03 -6.11 -3.21
C THR A 19 11.98 -7.52 -2.65
N VAL A 20 13.14 -8.01 -2.20
CA VAL A 20 13.17 -9.31 -1.52
C VAL A 20 12.52 -9.14 -0.16
N VAL A 21 11.46 -9.91 0.09
CA VAL A 21 10.75 -9.83 1.35
C VAL A 21 11.49 -10.66 2.39
N ASN A 22 11.78 -10.04 3.53
CA ASN A 22 12.53 -10.69 4.59
C ASN A 22 11.65 -11.71 5.32
N GLN A 23 12.16 -12.93 5.52
CA GLN A 23 11.40 -13.97 6.19
C GLN A 23 11.01 -13.59 7.62
N SER A 24 11.89 -12.86 8.33
CA SER A 24 11.56 -12.47 9.69
C SER A 24 10.39 -11.49 9.74
N VAL A 25 10.23 -10.66 8.70
CA VAL A 25 9.06 -9.78 8.60
C VAL A 25 7.81 -10.63 8.41
N LEU A 26 7.88 -11.63 7.53
CA LEU A 26 6.73 -12.50 7.28
C LEU A 26 6.33 -13.27 8.53
N ASP A 27 7.30 -13.67 9.34
CA ASP A 27 7.02 -14.41 10.56
C ASP A 27 6.36 -13.55 11.63
N SER A 28 6.52 -12.24 11.53
CA SER A 28 6.01 -11.31 12.55
C SER A 28 4.61 -10.80 12.27
N VAL A 29 4.01 -11.18 11.14
CA VAL A 29 2.70 -10.65 10.75
C VAL A 29 1.73 -11.81 10.48
N PRO A 30 0.41 -11.52 10.52
CA PRO A 30 -0.58 -12.54 10.20
C PRO A 30 -0.42 -13.06 8.76
N ASN A 31 -0.91 -14.27 8.53
CA ASN A 31 -0.79 -14.90 7.21
C ASN A 31 -1.51 -14.13 6.10
N ASN A 32 -2.51 -13.34 6.45
CA ASN A 32 -3.23 -12.54 5.46
C ASN A 32 -2.74 -11.10 5.38
N CYS A 33 -1.61 -10.79 5.98
CA CYS A 33 -1.06 -9.44 5.90
C CYS A 33 -0.47 -9.22 4.52
N VAL A 34 -1.00 -8.23 3.79
CA VAL A 34 -0.54 -7.97 2.44
C VAL A 34 0.46 -6.83 2.39
N MET A 35 0.49 -5.96 3.40
CA MET A 35 1.41 -4.82 3.40
C MET A 35 1.58 -4.26 4.79
N ILE A 36 2.80 -3.81 5.09
CA ILE A 36 3.07 -2.96 6.25
C ILE A 36 3.26 -1.56 5.69
N ILE A 37 2.53 -0.60 6.23
CA ILE A 37 2.54 0.76 5.71
C ILE A 37 3.88 1.43 6.00
N GLU A 38 4.52 1.95 4.97
CA GLU A 38 5.80 2.67 5.07
C GLU A 38 5.59 4.17 5.10
N ASP A 39 4.62 4.68 4.35
CA ASP A 39 4.30 6.10 4.32
C ASP A 39 2.81 6.30 4.08
N VAL A 40 2.31 7.44 4.54
CA VAL A 40 0.90 7.79 4.40
C VAL A 40 0.81 9.22 3.88
N PHE A 41 0.04 9.43 2.81
CA PHE A 41 -0.15 10.75 2.22
C PHE A 41 -1.63 10.99 2.00
N SER A 42 -2.04 12.24 2.13
CA SER A 42 -3.38 12.66 1.77
C SER A 42 -3.31 13.43 0.46
N ILE A 43 -4.09 13.03 -0.53
CA ILE A 43 -4.15 13.72 -1.81
C ILE A 43 -5.51 14.40 -1.91
N PRO A 44 -5.52 15.74 -1.92
CA PRO A 44 -6.79 16.48 -1.95
C PRO A 44 -7.65 16.04 -3.13
N GLY A 45 -8.92 15.78 -2.85
CA GLY A 45 -9.87 15.39 -3.87
C GLY A 45 -9.79 13.95 -4.32
N LYS A 46 -8.82 13.19 -3.80
CA LYS A 46 -8.67 11.79 -4.23
C LYS A 46 -8.77 10.79 -3.08
N GLY A 47 -8.10 11.06 -1.97
CA GLY A 47 -8.14 10.14 -0.84
C GLY A 47 -6.79 10.02 -0.18
N VAL A 48 -6.54 8.86 0.40
CA VAL A 48 -5.31 8.60 1.15
C VAL A 48 -4.48 7.59 0.38
N VAL A 49 -3.19 7.87 0.26
CA VAL A 49 -2.25 6.95 -0.37
C VAL A 49 -1.33 6.37 0.70
N VAL A 50 -1.18 5.06 0.69
CA VAL A 50 -0.19 4.39 1.53
C VAL A 50 0.81 3.71 0.61
N THR A 51 2.05 3.61 1.07
CA THR A 51 3.08 2.91 0.32
C THR A 51 3.62 1.77 1.15
N GLY A 52 4.13 0.76 0.48
CA GLY A 52 4.73 -0.37 1.13
C GLY A 52 5.03 -1.49 0.15
N THR A 53 5.64 -2.53 0.66
CA THR A 53 5.95 -3.71 -0.12
C THR A 53 4.87 -4.76 0.08
N VAL A 54 4.43 -5.38 -1.00
CA VAL A 54 3.44 -6.44 -0.93
C VAL A 54 4.09 -7.67 -0.32
N LEU A 55 3.54 -8.17 0.79
CA LEU A 55 4.17 -9.24 1.57
C LEU A 55 3.66 -10.63 1.24
N ARG A 56 2.35 -10.81 1.33
CA ARG A 56 1.71 -12.09 1.08
C ARG A 56 0.52 -11.82 0.20
N ASN A 57 0.16 -12.70 -0.66
CA ASN A 57 -0.99 -12.54 -1.54
C ASN A 57 -0.91 -11.26 -2.37
N SER A 58 -1.37 -11.32 -3.57
CA SER A 58 -1.43 -10.13 -4.41
C SER A 58 -2.52 -9.19 -3.89
N ILE A 59 -2.39 -7.92 -4.27
CA ILE A 59 -3.41 -6.91 -3.99
C ILE A 59 -4.02 -6.53 -5.32
N ASN A 60 -5.34 -6.58 -5.41
CA ASN A 60 -6.05 -6.27 -6.65
C ASN A 60 -6.84 -5.00 -6.49
N LEU A 61 -7.05 -4.33 -7.61
CA LEU A 61 -7.91 -3.16 -7.65
C LEU A 61 -9.29 -3.57 -7.15
N ASN A 62 -9.88 -2.72 -6.32
CA ASN A 62 -11.20 -2.94 -5.69
C ASN A 62 -11.20 -3.96 -4.56
N ASP A 63 -10.03 -4.47 -4.18
CA ASP A 63 -9.96 -5.33 -2.99
C ASP A 63 -10.38 -4.56 -1.75
N THR A 64 -11.01 -5.27 -0.84
CA THR A 64 -11.32 -4.74 0.48
C THR A 64 -10.26 -5.27 1.44
N LEU A 65 -9.62 -4.36 2.15
CA LEU A 65 -8.59 -4.70 3.12
C LEU A 65 -9.02 -4.20 4.49
N MET A 66 -8.40 -4.75 5.51
CA MET A 66 -8.67 -4.29 6.87
C MET A 66 -7.37 -3.77 7.49
N VAL A 67 -7.46 -2.62 8.14
CA VAL A 67 -6.35 -2.10 8.92
C VAL A 67 -6.32 -2.85 10.23
N MET A 68 -5.26 -3.62 10.45
CA MET A 68 -5.19 -4.52 11.60
C MET A 68 -5.34 -3.79 12.92
N GLU A 69 -4.69 -2.63 13.06
CA GLU A 69 -4.62 -1.92 14.33
C GLU A 69 -5.92 -1.25 14.73
N SER A 70 -6.78 -0.95 13.76
CA SER A 70 -8.04 -0.26 14.04
C SER A 70 -9.26 -1.08 13.65
N ASN A 71 -9.07 -2.21 13.00
CA ASN A 71 -10.17 -3.02 12.46
C ASN A 71 -11.01 -2.28 11.43
N LYS A 72 -10.45 -1.21 10.85
CA LYS A 72 -11.17 -0.41 9.89
C LYS A 72 -11.04 -1.04 8.51
N THR A 73 -12.14 -1.08 7.78
CA THR A 73 -12.18 -1.63 6.42
C THR A 73 -11.88 -0.52 5.43
N VAL A 74 -11.04 -0.81 4.46
CA VAL A 74 -10.67 0.15 3.41
C VAL A 74 -10.76 -0.55 2.07
N ARG A 75 -10.94 0.24 1.02
CA ARG A 75 -11.03 -0.30 -0.32
C ARG A 75 -9.89 0.25 -1.17
N VAL A 76 -9.28 -0.62 -1.96
CA VAL A 76 -8.20 -0.23 -2.86
C VAL A 76 -8.82 0.31 -4.13
N VAL A 77 -8.69 1.61 -4.36
CA VAL A 77 -9.27 2.24 -5.55
C VAL A 77 -8.21 2.66 -6.56
N GLY A 78 -6.95 2.46 -6.24
CA GLY A 78 -5.86 2.70 -7.18
C GLY A 78 -4.61 2.01 -6.73
N ILE A 79 -3.80 1.56 -7.68
CA ILE A 79 -2.49 0.95 -7.43
C ILE A 79 -1.53 1.56 -8.41
N GLU A 80 -0.38 2.07 -7.93
CA GLU A 80 0.58 2.71 -8.81
C GLU A 80 2.01 2.40 -8.44
N VAL A 81 2.84 2.33 -9.47
CA VAL A 81 4.30 2.25 -9.35
C VAL A 81 4.86 3.18 -10.41
N PHE A 82 5.65 4.20 -9.99
CA PHE A 82 6.31 5.12 -10.91
C PHE A 82 5.38 5.70 -11.97
N ARG A 83 4.26 6.26 -11.54
CA ARG A 83 3.25 6.86 -12.42
C ARG A 83 2.51 5.86 -13.29
N LYS A 84 2.82 4.59 -13.15
CA LYS A 84 2.13 3.57 -13.92
C LYS A 84 1.02 2.99 -13.05
N GLN A 85 -0.20 3.05 -13.56
CA GLN A 85 -1.33 2.48 -12.85
C GLN A 85 -1.44 1.00 -13.13
N LEU A 86 -1.69 0.24 -12.07
CA LEU A 86 -1.78 -1.20 -12.17
C LEU A 86 -3.15 -1.64 -11.71
N GLU A 87 -3.55 -2.83 -12.18
CA GLU A 87 -4.79 -3.45 -11.72
C GLU A 87 -4.54 -4.44 -10.60
N PHE A 88 -3.30 -4.84 -10.41
CA PHE A 88 -2.92 -5.70 -9.29
C PHE A 88 -1.44 -5.51 -9.00
N ALA A 89 -1.06 -5.87 -7.78
CA ALA A 89 0.32 -5.83 -7.34
C ALA A 89 0.70 -7.18 -6.78
N GLU A 90 1.88 -7.66 -7.16
CA GLU A 90 2.36 -8.97 -6.75
C GLU A 90 3.28 -8.88 -5.55
N VAL A 91 3.44 -10.01 -4.87
CA VAL A 91 4.35 -10.11 -3.73
C VAL A 91 5.74 -9.62 -4.14
N GLY A 92 6.34 -8.82 -3.27
CA GLY A 92 7.66 -8.27 -3.48
C GLY A 92 7.68 -6.89 -4.13
N MET A 93 6.57 -6.47 -4.71
CA MET A 93 6.51 -5.14 -5.34
C MET A 93 6.32 -4.06 -4.30
N ASN A 94 7.02 -2.94 -4.48
CA ASN A 94 6.82 -1.76 -3.65
C ASN A 94 5.88 -0.82 -4.39
N VAL A 95 4.71 -0.59 -3.84
CA VAL A 95 3.64 0.12 -4.55
C VAL A 95 2.98 1.14 -3.66
N GLY A 96 2.23 2.03 -4.30
CA GLY A 96 1.33 2.94 -3.60
C GLY A 96 -0.10 2.50 -3.83
N LEU A 97 -0.88 2.54 -2.78
CA LEU A 97 -2.30 2.20 -2.84
C LEU A 97 -3.12 3.43 -2.51
N LEU A 98 -4.06 3.74 -3.38
CA LEU A 98 -5.04 4.78 -3.09
C LEU A 98 -6.21 4.09 -2.39
N LEU A 99 -6.50 4.52 -1.17
CA LEU A 99 -7.49 3.88 -0.32
C LEU A 99 -8.71 4.76 -0.14
N ASP A 100 -9.87 4.12 -0.11
CA ASP A 100 -11.13 4.76 0.18
C ASP A 100 -11.67 4.20 1.49
N GLY A 101 -12.44 5.02 2.21
CA GLY A 101 -13.05 4.58 3.46
C GLY A 101 -12.21 4.88 4.69
N VAL A 102 -11.15 5.66 4.55
CA VAL A 102 -10.25 5.96 5.66
C VAL A 102 -9.69 7.37 5.46
N THR A 103 -9.33 8.02 6.55
CA THR A 103 -8.65 9.32 6.51
C THR A 103 -7.19 9.12 6.88
N ARG A 104 -6.37 10.11 6.55
CA ARG A 104 -4.94 10.03 6.88
C ARG A 104 -4.72 9.89 8.38
N ASP A 105 -5.55 10.55 9.17
CA ASP A 105 -5.39 10.52 10.63
C ASP A 105 -5.67 9.15 11.23
N GLU A 106 -6.32 8.29 10.48
CA GLU A 106 -6.65 6.94 10.94
C GLU A 106 -5.56 5.93 10.60
N LEU A 107 -4.50 6.36 9.93
CA LEU A 107 -3.42 5.48 9.51
C LEU A 107 -2.09 5.99 10.05
N MET A 108 -1.19 5.06 10.30
CA MET A 108 0.17 5.39 10.73
C MET A 108 1.15 4.45 10.05
N VAL A 109 2.38 4.92 9.95
CA VAL A 109 3.48 4.07 9.51
C VAL A 109 3.55 2.87 10.45
N SER A 110 3.81 1.72 9.89
CA SER A 110 3.89 0.42 10.57
C SER A 110 2.55 -0.26 10.79
N TYR A 111 1.44 0.41 10.48
CA TYR A 111 0.15 -0.28 10.50
C TYR A 111 0.13 -1.34 9.41
N LYS A 112 -0.66 -2.36 9.61
CA LYS A 112 -0.69 -3.51 8.71
C LYS A 112 -2.03 -3.60 8.02
N LEU A 113 -1.97 -3.91 6.73
CA LEU A 113 -3.17 -4.13 5.93
C LEU A 113 -3.36 -5.63 5.74
N LEU A 114 -4.55 -6.09 6.02
CA LEU A 114 -4.88 -7.51 5.92
C LEU A 114 -5.87 -7.72 4.78
N LYS A 115 -5.69 -8.80 4.05
CA LYS A 115 -6.61 -9.16 2.98
C LYS A 115 -7.79 -9.90 3.60
N MET A 116 -8.98 -9.48 3.22
CA MET A 116 -10.19 -10.08 3.74
C MET A 116 -10.67 -11.24 2.88
#